data_e9fb2687db0ab1c4a81ada6c795c62b7
#
_entry.id   e9fb2687db0ab1c4a81ada6c795c62b7
#
_cell.length_a   1.000
_cell.length_b   1.000
_cell.length_c   1.000
_cell.angle_alpha   90.00
_cell.angle_beta   90.00
_cell.angle_gamma   90.00
#
_symmetry.space_group_name_H-M   'P 1'
#
loop_
_entity.id
_entity.type
_entity.pdbx_description
1 polymer ?
#
loop_
_entity_poly.entity_id
_entity_poly.type
_entity_poly.pdbx_seq_one_letter_code
_entity_poly.pdbx_strand_id
1 'polypeptide(L)'
;PQIPPRPIMPPEAAAFPKLQKIKITLDKQNRLIFEAERERTKLEIELSDLKGLARLTKKKELESRIATKNEEIRTLKAGLSGIVRQHGFATVQDFYTAFYTAKRATDAYQKECAKWEEAYGEKATPKAETMHEKIQRYKEKVDRQYANQPYRSRDKGAR
;
A
#
# COMPACT_ATOMS: atom_id res chain seq x y z
N PRO A 1 12.00 39.55 16.27
CA PRO A 1 12.44 38.20 15.98
C PRO A 1 11.78 37.67 14.72
N GLN A 2 12.61 37.22 13.83
CA GLN A 2 12.14 36.67 12.56
C GLN A 2 11.61 35.24 12.74
N ILE A 3 10.51 34.95 12.08
CA ILE A 3 9.96 33.60 12.01
C ILE A 3 10.85 32.80 11.03
N PRO A 4 11.41 31.66 11.43
CA PRO A 4 12.19 30.84 10.50
C PRO A 4 11.31 30.32 9.36
N PRO A 5 11.88 30.05 8.19
CA PRO A 5 11.11 29.55 7.08
C PRO A 5 10.52 28.16 7.41
N ARG A 6 9.37 27.89 6.80
CA ARG A 6 8.73 26.59 6.93
C ARG A 6 9.67 25.50 6.40
N PRO A 7 9.71 24.32 7.04
CA PRO A 7 10.52 23.22 6.54
C PRO A 7 10.21 22.87 5.09
N ILE A 8 11.25 22.58 4.33
CA ILE A 8 11.13 22.20 2.93
C ILE A 8 11.12 20.68 2.83
N MET A 9 10.19 20.15 2.03
CA MET A 9 10.09 18.72 1.81
C MET A 9 11.36 18.20 1.10
N PRO A 10 12.09 17.23 1.70
CA PRO A 10 13.25 16.65 1.03
C PRO A 10 12.82 15.77 -0.15
N PRO A 11 13.70 15.61 -1.15
CA PRO A 11 13.38 14.79 -2.34
C PRO A 11 12.94 13.36 -2.01
N GLU A 12 13.54 12.75 -0.99
CA GLU A 12 13.20 11.40 -0.56
C GLU A 12 11.76 11.33 -0.05
N ALA A 13 11.31 12.34 0.69
CA ALA A 13 9.93 12.42 1.16
C ALA A 13 8.96 12.65 0.00
N ALA A 14 9.36 13.44 -0.99
CA ALA A 14 8.54 13.71 -2.17
C ALA A 14 8.30 12.45 -3.01
N ALA A 15 9.24 11.51 -3.00
CA ALA A 15 9.12 10.24 -3.72
C ALA A 15 8.21 9.22 -3.03
N PHE A 16 7.92 9.41 -1.76
CA PHE A 16 7.21 8.41 -0.95
C PHE A 16 5.83 8.02 -1.49
N PRO A 17 4.95 8.93 -1.93
CA PRO A 17 3.63 8.53 -2.46
C PRO A 17 3.70 7.57 -3.64
N LYS A 18 4.67 7.77 -4.54
CA LYS A 18 4.89 6.86 -5.67
C LYS A 18 5.35 5.48 -5.19
N LEU A 19 6.27 5.46 -4.24
CA LEU A 19 6.78 4.21 -3.66
C LEU A 19 5.69 3.45 -2.90
N GLN A 20 4.76 4.16 -2.25
CA GLN A 20 3.61 3.53 -1.59
C GLN A 20 2.72 2.80 -2.60
N LYS A 21 2.49 3.38 -3.77
CA LYS A 21 1.70 2.72 -4.82
C LYS A 21 2.37 1.44 -5.31
N ILE A 22 3.68 1.46 -5.48
CA ILE A 22 4.45 0.27 -5.86
C ILE A 22 4.34 -0.79 -4.77
N LYS A 23 4.46 -0.39 -3.51
CA LYS A 23 4.35 -1.31 -2.37
C LYS A 23 2.98 -1.99 -2.32
N ILE A 24 1.90 -1.26 -2.59
CA ILE A 24 0.56 -1.84 -2.66
C ILE A 24 0.51 -2.97 -3.71
N THR A 25 1.12 -2.76 -4.87
CA THR A 25 1.19 -3.77 -5.92
C THR A 25 2.01 -4.98 -5.47
N LEU A 26 3.15 -4.75 -4.81
CA LEU A 26 3.97 -5.82 -4.24
C LEU A 26 3.23 -6.60 -3.15
N ASP A 27 2.49 -5.89 -2.30
CA ASP A 27 1.72 -6.52 -1.22
C ASP A 27 0.63 -7.44 -1.78
N LYS A 28 -0.04 -7.03 -2.87
CA LYS A 28 -1.03 -7.87 -3.55
C LYS A 28 -0.38 -9.12 -4.11
N GLN A 29 0.78 -8.99 -4.74
CA GLN A 29 1.54 -10.12 -5.29
C GLN A 29 1.99 -11.06 -4.16
N ASN A 30 2.49 -10.52 -3.06
CA ASN A 30 2.90 -11.30 -1.90
C ASN A 30 1.71 -12.06 -1.28
N ARG A 31 0.53 -11.48 -1.31
CA ARG A 31 -0.68 -12.17 -0.85
C ARG A 31 -0.99 -13.39 -1.71
N LEU A 32 -0.87 -13.24 -3.03
CA LEU A 32 -1.07 -14.36 -3.95
C LEU A 32 -0.05 -15.48 -3.71
N ILE A 33 1.21 -15.10 -3.47
CA ILE A 33 2.27 -16.07 -3.12
C ILE A 33 1.92 -16.80 -1.83
N PHE A 34 1.53 -16.06 -0.81
CA PHE A 34 1.14 -16.64 0.48
C PHE A 34 -0.01 -17.62 0.33
N GLU A 35 -1.04 -17.27 -0.42
CA GLU A 35 -2.20 -18.14 -0.68
C GLU A 35 -1.79 -19.41 -1.41
N ALA A 36 -0.93 -19.28 -2.43
CA ALA A 36 -0.44 -20.43 -3.19
C ALA A 36 0.43 -21.35 -2.31
N GLU A 37 1.29 -20.79 -1.48
CA GLU A 37 2.09 -21.56 -0.52
C GLU A 37 1.22 -22.27 0.50
N ARG A 38 0.17 -21.62 0.95
CA ARG A 38 -0.80 -22.22 1.88
C ARG A 38 -1.53 -23.39 1.24
N GLU A 39 -1.97 -23.25 0.00
CA GLU A 39 -2.60 -24.36 -0.74
C GLU A 39 -1.65 -25.51 -0.96
N ARG A 40 -0.36 -25.22 -1.28
CA ARG A 40 0.66 -26.23 -1.41
C ARG A 40 0.85 -27.00 -0.10
N THR A 41 0.92 -26.30 1.02
CA THR A 41 1.04 -26.91 2.34
C THR A 41 -0.12 -27.87 2.63
N LYS A 42 -1.36 -27.46 2.28
CA LYS A 42 -2.54 -28.31 2.43
C LYS A 42 -2.40 -29.60 1.61
N LEU A 43 -1.92 -29.50 0.37
CA LEU A 43 -1.71 -30.66 -0.49
C LEU A 43 -0.61 -31.58 0.06
N GLU A 44 0.46 -30.99 0.60
CA GLU A 44 1.55 -31.77 1.21
C GLU A 44 1.07 -32.53 2.45
N ILE A 45 0.23 -31.91 3.27
CA ILE A 45 -0.37 -32.55 4.44
C ILE A 45 -1.29 -33.69 3.98
N GLU A 46 -2.14 -33.42 2.99
CA GLU A 46 -3.03 -34.45 2.44
C GLU A 46 -2.25 -35.64 1.91
N LEU A 47 -1.15 -35.39 1.19
CA LEU A 47 -0.26 -36.44 0.68
C LEU A 47 0.37 -37.25 1.83
N SER A 48 0.86 -36.57 2.87
CA SER A 48 1.49 -37.25 4.01
C SER A 48 0.50 -38.08 4.82
N ASP A 49 -0.79 -37.69 4.80
CA ASP A 49 -1.85 -38.42 5.53
C ASP A 49 -2.42 -39.62 4.75
N LEU A 50 -2.07 -39.78 3.48
CA LEU A 50 -2.54 -40.92 2.69
C LEU A 50 -1.99 -42.23 3.20
N LYS A 51 -2.86 -43.22 3.36
CA LYS A 51 -2.53 -44.57 3.82
C LYS A 51 -3.25 -45.64 2.99
N GLY A 52 -2.63 -46.78 2.86
CA GLY A 52 -3.24 -47.95 2.21
C GLY A 52 -3.52 -47.73 0.72
N LEU A 53 -4.69 -48.22 0.28
CA LEU A 53 -5.11 -48.12 -1.13
C LEU A 53 -5.26 -46.69 -1.61
N ALA A 54 -5.69 -45.78 -0.74
CA ALA A 54 -5.81 -44.36 -1.08
C ALA A 54 -4.47 -43.79 -1.51
N ARG A 55 -3.37 -44.20 -0.88
CA ARG A 55 -2.04 -43.78 -1.25
C ARG A 55 -1.68 -44.21 -2.66
N LEU A 56 -2.02 -45.43 -3.02
CA LEU A 56 -1.73 -45.95 -4.35
C LEU A 56 -2.50 -45.26 -5.46
N THR A 57 -3.73 -44.84 -5.18
CA THR A 57 -4.60 -44.22 -6.19
C THR A 57 -4.45 -42.70 -6.28
N LYS A 58 -4.18 -42.02 -5.17
CA LYS A 58 -4.18 -40.54 -5.12
C LYS A 58 -2.80 -39.91 -5.07
N LYS A 59 -1.75 -40.68 -4.77
CA LYS A 59 -0.40 -40.15 -4.60
C LYS A 59 0.08 -39.33 -5.82
N LYS A 60 -0.02 -39.92 -7.01
CA LYS A 60 0.43 -39.26 -8.25
C LYS A 60 -0.32 -38.00 -8.54
N GLU A 61 -1.63 -37.99 -8.33
CA GLU A 61 -2.47 -36.81 -8.54
C GLU A 61 -2.05 -35.67 -7.60
N LEU A 62 -1.86 -35.97 -6.31
CA LEU A 62 -1.44 -34.96 -5.33
C LEU A 62 -0.04 -34.46 -5.62
N GLU A 63 0.90 -35.32 -5.98
CA GLU A 63 2.25 -34.94 -6.37
C GLU A 63 2.23 -34.03 -7.59
N SER A 64 1.38 -34.29 -8.58
CA SER A 64 1.21 -33.46 -9.76
C SER A 64 0.64 -32.09 -9.40
N ARG A 65 -0.34 -32.04 -8.52
CA ARG A 65 -0.93 -30.77 -8.05
C ARG A 65 0.08 -29.95 -7.26
N ILE A 66 0.89 -30.60 -6.43
CA ILE A 66 1.98 -29.93 -5.70
C ILE A 66 3.00 -29.34 -6.67
N ALA A 67 3.39 -30.11 -7.69
CA ALA A 67 4.32 -29.62 -8.71
C ALA A 67 3.76 -28.39 -9.46
N THR A 68 2.47 -28.41 -9.78
CA THR A 68 1.79 -27.27 -10.41
C THR A 68 1.81 -26.05 -9.48
N LYS A 69 1.55 -26.25 -8.18
CA LYS A 69 1.63 -25.16 -7.20
C LYS A 69 3.04 -24.60 -7.08
N ASN A 70 4.05 -25.46 -7.09
CA ASN A 70 5.45 -25.01 -7.06
C ASN A 70 5.79 -24.13 -8.25
N GLU A 71 5.30 -24.48 -9.45
CA GLU A 71 5.48 -23.66 -10.65
C GLU A 71 4.76 -22.33 -10.54
N GLU A 72 3.53 -22.33 -10.06
CA GLU A 72 2.74 -21.12 -9.82
C GLU A 72 3.47 -20.18 -8.85
N ILE A 73 3.97 -20.72 -7.73
CA ILE A 73 4.72 -19.95 -6.73
C ILE A 73 5.98 -19.36 -7.34
N ARG A 74 6.71 -20.12 -8.14
CA ARG A 74 7.92 -19.66 -8.82
C ARG A 74 7.60 -18.48 -9.74
N THR A 75 6.54 -18.59 -10.53
CA THR A 75 6.09 -17.53 -11.44
C THR A 75 5.68 -16.28 -10.67
N LEU A 76 4.91 -16.44 -9.58
CA LEU A 76 4.49 -15.32 -8.76
C LEU A 76 5.68 -14.61 -8.10
N LYS A 77 6.66 -15.37 -7.60
CA LYS A 77 7.88 -14.79 -7.02
C LYS A 77 8.72 -14.05 -8.06
N ALA A 78 8.83 -14.60 -9.26
CA ALA A 78 9.48 -13.90 -10.36
C ALA A 78 8.76 -12.60 -10.72
N GLY A 79 7.44 -12.57 -10.57
CA GLY A 79 6.63 -11.38 -10.78
C GLY A 79 6.99 -10.22 -9.85
N LEU A 80 7.43 -10.48 -8.62
CA LEU A 80 7.90 -9.43 -7.71
C LEU A 80 9.09 -8.67 -8.31
N SER A 81 10.07 -9.40 -8.83
CA SER A 81 11.23 -8.78 -9.49
C SER A 81 10.81 -7.98 -10.72
N GLY A 82 9.86 -8.49 -11.50
CA GLY A 82 9.32 -7.78 -12.66
C GLY A 82 8.68 -6.45 -12.29
N ILE A 83 7.90 -6.43 -11.20
CA ILE A 83 7.23 -5.22 -10.72
C ILE A 83 8.27 -4.15 -10.39
N VAL A 84 9.28 -4.47 -9.58
CA VAL A 84 10.26 -3.46 -9.17
C VAL A 84 11.15 -3.00 -10.31
N ARG A 85 11.47 -3.89 -11.26
CA ARG A 85 12.24 -3.53 -12.45
C ARG A 85 11.51 -2.55 -13.36
N GLN A 86 10.19 -2.67 -13.49
CA GLN A 86 9.37 -1.72 -14.24
C GLN A 86 9.49 -0.30 -13.70
N HIS A 87 9.81 -0.17 -12.41
CA HIS A 87 9.95 1.12 -11.76
C HIS A 87 11.41 1.54 -11.52
N GLY A 88 12.35 0.88 -12.20
CA GLY A 88 13.76 1.26 -12.18
C GLY A 88 14.59 0.66 -11.06
N PHE A 89 14.05 -0.29 -10.29
CA PHE A 89 14.79 -0.98 -9.23
C PHE A 89 15.36 -2.30 -9.76
N ALA A 90 16.64 -2.55 -9.49
CA ALA A 90 17.28 -3.78 -9.94
C ALA A 90 16.75 -5.00 -9.19
N THR A 91 16.49 -4.86 -7.90
CA THR A 91 16.03 -5.94 -7.04
C THR A 91 14.89 -5.46 -6.13
N VAL A 92 14.14 -6.43 -5.59
CA VAL A 92 13.10 -6.17 -4.58
C VAL A 92 13.71 -5.51 -3.35
N GLN A 93 14.91 -5.95 -2.96
CA GLN A 93 15.63 -5.38 -1.81
C GLN A 93 15.95 -3.89 -2.03
N ASP A 94 16.39 -3.52 -3.23
CA ASP A 94 16.67 -2.12 -3.57
C ASP A 94 15.40 -1.26 -3.44
N PHE A 95 14.26 -1.79 -3.88
CA PHE A 95 12.99 -1.11 -3.71
C PHE A 95 12.67 -0.87 -2.22
N TYR A 96 12.77 -1.89 -1.37
CA TYR A 96 12.46 -1.73 0.05
C TYR A 96 13.42 -0.79 0.75
N THR A 97 14.68 -0.78 0.37
CA THR A 97 15.66 0.18 0.90
C THR A 97 15.21 1.61 0.57
N ALA A 98 14.84 1.87 -0.68
CA ALA A 98 14.33 3.18 -1.10
C ALA A 98 13.00 3.52 -0.39
N PHE A 99 12.11 2.56 -0.26
CA PHE A 99 10.83 2.74 0.40
C PHE A 99 10.99 3.17 1.86
N TYR A 100 11.81 2.45 2.62
CA TYR A 100 11.99 2.78 4.04
C TYR A 100 12.80 4.07 4.24
N THR A 101 13.73 4.37 3.35
CA THR A 101 14.44 5.67 3.36
C THR A 101 13.44 6.81 3.15
N ALA A 102 12.55 6.68 2.16
CA ALA A 102 11.51 7.66 1.89
C ALA A 102 10.52 7.79 3.03
N LYS A 103 10.15 6.69 3.65
CA LYS A 103 9.24 6.68 4.80
C LYS A 103 9.84 7.44 5.99
N ARG A 104 11.10 7.16 6.31
CA ARG A 104 11.79 7.86 7.40
C ARG A 104 11.92 9.35 7.12
N ALA A 105 12.26 9.72 5.89
CA ALA A 105 12.35 11.13 5.50
C ALA A 105 10.99 11.83 5.59
N THR A 106 9.92 11.16 5.20
CA THR A 106 8.55 11.68 5.28
C THR A 106 8.14 11.87 6.75
N ASP A 107 8.39 10.88 7.61
CA ASP A 107 8.07 10.96 9.02
C ASP A 107 8.84 12.10 9.71
N ALA A 108 10.13 12.24 9.39
CA ALA A 108 10.97 13.33 9.93
C ALA A 108 10.46 14.70 9.46
N TYR A 109 10.13 14.82 8.17
CA TYR A 109 9.59 16.05 7.62
C TYR A 109 8.26 16.44 8.27
N GLN A 110 7.37 15.48 8.46
CA GLN A 110 6.07 15.71 9.12
C GLN A 110 6.26 16.18 10.56
N LYS A 111 7.22 15.61 11.30
CA LYS A 111 7.54 16.05 12.66
C LYS A 111 8.08 17.46 12.68
N GLU A 112 8.96 17.81 11.77
CA GLU A 112 9.50 19.16 11.67
C GLU A 112 8.40 20.18 11.33
N CYS A 113 7.52 19.84 10.41
CA CYS A 113 6.37 20.69 10.07
C CYS A 113 5.44 20.89 11.26
N ALA A 114 5.17 19.82 12.01
CA ALA A 114 4.32 19.89 13.19
C ALA A 114 4.94 20.81 14.26
N LYS A 115 6.24 20.69 14.50
CA LYS A 115 6.97 21.58 15.43
C LYS A 115 6.95 23.02 14.97
N TRP A 116 7.15 23.24 13.69
CA TRP A 116 7.11 24.60 13.13
C TRP A 116 5.71 25.20 13.26
N GLU A 117 4.65 24.45 12.94
CA GLU A 117 3.27 24.89 13.08
C GLU A 117 2.94 25.21 14.55
N GLU A 118 3.37 24.38 15.47
CA GLU A 118 3.16 24.58 16.90
C GLU A 118 3.83 25.88 17.39
N ALA A 119 5.06 26.11 16.93
CA ALA A 119 5.85 27.27 17.38
C ALA A 119 5.46 28.56 16.66
N TYR A 120 5.14 28.51 15.38
CA TYR A 120 5.02 29.70 14.54
C TYR A 120 3.73 29.78 13.72
N GLY A 121 2.90 28.76 13.71
CA GLY A 121 1.72 28.68 12.85
C GLY A 121 0.77 29.87 13.00
N GLU A 122 0.48 30.26 14.21
CA GLU A 122 -0.39 31.42 14.50
C GLU A 122 0.23 32.73 14.12
N LYS A 123 1.57 32.84 14.18
CA LYS A 123 2.32 34.06 13.88
C LYS A 123 2.58 34.23 12.39
N ALA A 124 2.63 33.16 11.65
CA ALA A 124 2.94 33.17 10.23
C ALA A 124 1.72 33.50 9.36
N THR A 125 0.52 33.22 9.85
CA THR A 125 -0.73 33.52 9.16
C THR A 125 -1.46 34.65 9.91
N PRO A 126 -1.55 35.88 9.33
CA PRO A 126 -2.20 37.03 9.98
C PRO A 126 -3.67 36.78 10.32
N LYS A 127 -4.30 35.80 9.72
CA LYS A 127 -5.67 35.39 9.98
C LYS A 127 -5.67 33.91 10.34
N ALA A 128 -5.15 33.58 11.52
CA ALA A 128 -5.17 32.20 11.98
C ALA A 128 -6.62 31.73 12.13
N GLU A 129 -7.05 30.88 11.24
CA GLU A 129 -8.33 30.18 11.39
C GLU A 129 -8.21 29.19 12.53
N THR A 130 -9.18 29.19 13.42
CA THR A 130 -9.26 28.16 14.44
C THR A 130 -9.54 26.82 13.76
N MET A 131 -9.26 25.72 14.46
CA MET A 131 -9.56 24.39 13.95
C MET A 131 -11.07 24.28 13.62
N HIS A 132 -11.92 24.91 14.42
CA HIS A 132 -13.36 24.95 14.18
C HIS A 132 -13.70 25.65 12.86
N GLU A 133 -13.07 26.77 12.58
CA GLU A 133 -13.26 27.54 11.34
C GLU A 133 -12.79 26.75 10.12
N LYS A 134 -11.66 26.04 10.22
CA LYS A 134 -11.17 25.17 9.16
C LYS A 134 -12.13 24.02 8.86
N ILE A 135 -12.67 23.40 9.90
CA ILE A 135 -13.65 22.32 9.77
C ILE A 135 -14.92 22.86 9.11
N GLN A 136 -15.38 24.02 9.53
CA GLN A 136 -16.57 24.66 8.99
C GLN A 136 -16.41 25.00 7.51
N ARG A 137 -15.26 25.57 7.13
CA ARG A 137 -14.93 25.88 5.74
C ARG A 137 -14.86 24.61 4.88
N TYR A 138 -14.30 23.56 5.42
CA TYR A 138 -14.22 22.29 4.73
C TYR A 138 -15.59 21.67 4.50
N LYS A 139 -16.45 21.73 5.52
CA LYS A 139 -17.83 21.26 5.39
C LYS A 139 -18.60 22.04 4.33
N GLU A 140 -18.47 23.36 4.31
CA GLU A 140 -19.12 24.20 3.29
C GLU A 140 -18.65 23.88 1.89
N LYS A 141 -17.35 23.60 1.73
CA LYS A 141 -16.78 23.22 0.44
C LYS A 141 -17.33 21.87 -0.03
N VAL A 142 -17.43 20.90 0.87
CA VAL A 142 -17.99 19.59 0.58
C VAL A 142 -19.48 19.72 0.22
N ASP A 143 -20.24 20.48 0.99
CA ASP A 143 -21.67 20.72 0.73
C ASP A 143 -21.90 21.37 -0.63
N ARG A 144 -21.05 22.33 -1.02
CA ARG A 144 -21.12 22.96 -2.35
C ARG A 144 -20.86 21.93 -3.46
N GLN A 145 -19.90 21.06 -3.25
CA GLN A 145 -19.63 20.00 -4.24
C GLN A 145 -20.81 19.07 -4.41
N TYR A 146 -21.46 18.70 -3.31
CA TYR A 146 -22.65 17.86 -3.37
C TYR A 146 -23.85 18.60 -3.96
N ALA A 147 -24.02 19.87 -3.64
CA ALA A 147 -25.12 20.67 -4.22
C ALA A 147 -24.99 20.83 -5.72
N ASN A 148 -23.75 20.92 -6.24
CA ASN A 148 -23.49 21.09 -7.67
C ASN A 148 -23.46 19.78 -8.43
N GLN A 149 -23.45 18.64 -7.76
CA GLN A 149 -23.53 17.35 -8.43
C GLN A 149 -24.96 17.05 -8.83
N PRO A 150 -25.18 16.70 -10.12
CA PRO A 150 -26.51 16.28 -10.54
C PRO A 150 -26.93 15.03 -9.77
N TYR A 151 -28.16 15.04 -9.36
CA TYR A 151 -28.77 14.00 -8.56
C TYR A 151 -29.01 12.76 -9.41
N ARG A 152 -27.96 12.04 -9.75
CA ARG A 152 -28.06 10.97 -10.75
C ARG A 152 -28.24 9.58 -10.17
N SER A 153 -27.49 9.27 -9.15
CA SER A 153 -27.36 7.89 -8.73
C SER A 153 -28.45 7.42 -7.77
N ARG A 154 -29.01 8.33 -7.00
CA ARG A 154 -30.05 7.96 -6.02
C ARG A 154 -31.39 7.65 -6.68
N ASP A 155 -31.79 8.47 -7.65
CA ASP A 155 -33.08 8.28 -8.34
C ASP A 155 -33.10 6.99 -9.14
N LYS A 156 -31.99 6.63 -9.73
CA LYS A 156 -31.85 5.39 -10.47
C LYS A 156 -31.77 4.17 -9.57
N GLY A 157 -31.21 4.32 -8.39
CA GLY A 157 -31.09 3.25 -7.41
C GLY A 157 -32.39 2.95 -6.68
N ALA A 158 -33.30 3.93 -6.58
CA ALA A 158 -34.59 3.80 -5.91
C ALA A 158 -35.65 3.12 -6.76
N ARG A 159 -35.43 2.92 -8.03
CA ARG A 159 -36.32 2.23 -8.95
C ARG A 159 -35.92 0.75 -9.09
#